data_48f15e72000b171637542f59f9fa99a7
#
_entry.id   48f15e72000b171637542f59f9fa99a7
#
_cell.length_a   1.000
_cell.length_b   1.000
_cell.length_c   1.000
_cell.angle_alpha   90.00
_cell.angle_beta   90.00
_cell.angle_gamma   90.00
#
_symmetry.space_group_name_H-M   'P 1'
#
loop_
_entity.id
_entity.type
_entity.pdbx_description
1 polymer ?
#
loop_
_entity_poly.entity_id
_entity_poly.type
_entity_poly.pdbx_seq_one_letter_code
_entity_poly.pdbx_strand_id
1 'polypeptide(L)'
;MDKKYLPDLISELDQELLRLGYTKGSMTFYRRRWNQLMAYAEDRGEYYYTEQLGIDFVQEFFGITQDDFARILPQAETQELRVIRMVGDFQLHHAVLRRYLKHREILSTPFFLEMRQRFQEHCMKKGYSQVTTGHYVKQSSYLMDYLAAHGMEDLSAVTLENIYAYIRTLAGFTYKTVEQHLCSLRAFFRFLYQEGIVTVDFAAEMPMVKARKQTAIPSVWTHEELKRLIGAIDRGSPKGKRDYAIILIACRLGLRCTDIKGLRLENFNWAEKKLCFVQSKTKQPMELPLVPDVGWAVIDYLKYGRPKVESPYIFVRHMAPFLPFSEGDHLNQLIKAYMVKAHIPVSGKHRGMHSLRPVSYTHLTLPTK
;
A
#
# COMPACT_ATOMS: atom_id res chain seq x y z
N MET A 1 -8.85 40.05 6.18
CA MET A 1 -8.36 38.98 5.29
C MET A 1 -8.53 39.47 3.86
N ASP A 2 -7.44 39.63 3.15
CA ASP A 2 -7.49 40.04 1.75
C ASP A 2 -8.12 38.92 0.93
N LYS A 3 -9.32 39.20 0.41
CA LYS A 3 -10.00 38.28 -0.49
C LYS A 3 -9.22 38.25 -1.81
N LYS A 4 -8.57 37.15 -2.09
CA LYS A 4 -7.81 36.99 -3.33
C LYS A 4 -8.71 36.46 -4.43
N TYR A 5 -8.57 36.99 -5.64
CA TYR A 5 -9.29 36.50 -6.83
C TYR A 5 -9.00 35.02 -7.05
N LEU A 6 -10.05 34.22 -7.24
CA LEU A 6 -9.93 32.74 -7.24
C LEU A 6 -8.97 32.19 -8.30
N PRO A 7 -8.98 32.67 -9.56
CA PRO A 7 -7.98 32.23 -10.56
C PRO A 7 -6.53 32.52 -10.17
N ASP A 8 -6.28 33.70 -9.55
CA ASP A 8 -4.93 34.08 -9.11
C ASP A 8 -4.48 33.19 -7.95
N LEU A 9 -5.36 32.93 -6.99
CA LEU A 9 -5.11 32.03 -5.87
C LEU A 9 -4.76 30.61 -6.35
N ILE A 10 -5.50 30.10 -7.33
CA ILE A 10 -5.25 28.77 -7.91
C ILE A 10 -3.93 28.77 -8.70
N SER A 11 -3.61 29.84 -9.43
CA SER A 11 -2.36 29.95 -10.16
C SER A 11 -1.14 29.92 -9.24
N GLU A 12 -1.19 30.64 -8.12
CA GLU A 12 -0.11 30.61 -7.12
C GLU A 12 0.01 29.26 -6.43
N LEU A 13 -1.13 28.64 -6.07
CA LEU A 13 -1.15 27.29 -5.50
C LEU A 13 -0.54 26.27 -6.49
N ASP A 14 -0.84 26.38 -7.78
CA ASP A 14 -0.26 25.52 -8.82
C ASP A 14 1.26 25.67 -8.89
N GLN A 15 1.77 26.90 -8.87
CA GLN A 15 3.21 27.18 -8.86
C GLN A 15 3.87 26.62 -7.61
N GLU A 16 3.25 26.79 -6.44
CA GLU A 16 3.78 26.24 -5.19
C GLU A 16 3.85 24.73 -5.18
N LEU A 17 2.83 24.05 -5.72
CA LEU A 17 2.87 22.58 -5.86
C LEU A 17 3.96 22.10 -6.81
N LEU A 18 4.20 22.82 -7.90
CA LEU A 18 5.33 22.55 -8.81
C LEU A 18 6.66 22.74 -8.09
N ARG A 19 6.82 23.84 -7.34
CA ARG A 19 8.01 24.11 -6.51
C ARG A 19 8.26 23.01 -5.48
N LEU A 20 7.19 22.46 -4.89
CA LEU A 20 7.24 21.36 -3.94
C LEU A 20 7.50 19.98 -4.58
N GLY A 21 7.63 19.91 -5.91
CA GLY A 21 7.96 18.68 -6.64
C GLY A 21 6.77 17.72 -6.80
N TYR A 22 5.55 18.22 -6.87
CA TYR A 22 4.39 17.37 -7.17
C TYR A 22 4.49 16.80 -8.59
N THR A 23 4.10 15.53 -8.74
CA THR A 23 4.23 14.83 -10.02
C THR A 23 3.25 15.34 -11.07
N LYS A 24 3.62 15.24 -12.35
CA LYS A 24 2.78 15.65 -13.47
C LYS A 24 1.37 15.01 -13.43
N GLY A 25 1.27 13.75 -13.00
CA GLY A 25 -0.03 13.07 -12.83
C GLY A 25 -0.90 13.68 -11.71
N SER A 26 -0.29 14.03 -10.57
CA SER A 26 -0.99 14.72 -9.48
C SER A 26 -1.47 16.09 -9.92
N MET A 27 -0.62 16.85 -10.63
CA MET A 27 -0.97 18.19 -11.13
C MET A 27 -2.13 18.14 -12.13
N THR A 28 -2.16 17.14 -13.02
CA THR A 28 -3.28 16.95 -13.95
C THR A 28 -4.60 16.73 -13.21
N PHE A 29 -4.58 15.91 -12.15
CA PHE A 29 -5.76 15.67 -11.32
C PHE A 29 -6.21 16.95 -10.59
N TYR A 30 -5.30 17.68 -9.93
CA TYR A 30 -5.63 18.90 -9.19
C TYR A 30 -6.16 20.00 -10.11
N ARG A 31 -5.49 20.29 -11.22
CA ARG A 31 -5.91 21.29 -12.21
C ARG A 31 -7.30 21.01 -12.75
N ARG A 32 -7.62 19.74 -13.01
CA ARG A 32 -8.97 19.36 -13.45
C ARG A 32 -10.03 19.73 -12.42
N ARG A 33 -9.78 19.49 -11.13
CA ARG A 33 -10.73 19.82 -10.05
C ARG A 33 -10.84 21.31 -9.81
N TRP A 34 -9.73 22.01 -9.86
CA TRP A 34 -9.75 23.47 -9.71
C TRP A 34 -10.43 24.15 -10.89
N ASN A 35 -10.27 23.66 -12.11
CA ASN A 35 -11.01 24.17 -13.27
C ASN A 35 -12.52 23.96 -13.09
N GLN A 36 -12.95 22.82 -12.54
CA GLN A 36 -14.35 22.58 -12.20
C GLN A 36 -14.85 23.53 -11.11
N LEU A 37 -14.05 23.77 -10.08
CA LEU A 37 -14.37 24.75 -9.02
C LEU A 37 -14.46 26.17 -9.56
N MET A 38 -13.54 26.58 -10.44
CA MET A 38 -13.60 27.91 -11.07
C MET A 38 -14.84 28.10 -11.92
N ALA A 39 -15.19 27.14 -12.77
CA ALA A 39 -16.41 27.19 -13.56
C ALA A 39 -17.67 27.24 -12.68
N TYR A 40 -17.72 26.45 -11.62
CA TYR A 40 -18.79 26.46 -10.64
C TYR A 40 -18.94 27.80 -9.92
N ALA A 41 -17.84 28.44 -9.56
CA ALA A 41 -17.81 29.76 -8.94
C ALA A 41 -18.27 30.85 -9.92
N GLU A 42 -17.84 30.78 -11.18
CA GLU A 42 -18.24 31.69 -12.25
C GLU A 42 -19.74 31.64 -12.53
N ASP A 43 -20.32 30.44 -12.62
CA ASP A 43 -21.77 30.24 -12.82
C ASP A 43 -22.61 30.84 -11.67
N ARG A 44 -22.05 30.99 -10.48
CA ARG A 44 -22.68 31.61 -9.31
C ARG A 44 -22.32 33.09 -9.13
N GLY A 45 -21.49 33.64 -9.97
CA GLY A 45 -20.98 35.01 -9.82
C GLY A 45 -20.07 35.21 -8.62
N GLU A 46 -19.43 34.13 -8.13
CA GLU A 46 -18.52 34.14 -7.01
C GLU A 46 -17.06 34.15 -7.50
N TYR A 47 -16.40 35.26 -7.36
CA TYR A 47 -15.03 35.48 -7.88
C TYR A 47 -13.93 35.24 -6.84
N TYR A 48 -14.28 35.00 -5.59
CA TYR A 48 -13.35 34.84 -4.48
C TYR A 48 -13.63 33.52 -3.76
N TYR A 49 -12.57 32.81 -3.39
CA TYR A 49 -12.75 31.58 -2.62
C TYR A 49 -13.28 31.88 -1.22
N THR A 50 -14.34 31.16 -0.85
CA THR A 50 -14.85 31.08 0.52
C THR A 50 -14.92 29.61 0.93
N GLU A 51 -14.84 29.33 2.22
CA GLU A 51 -14.99 27.95 2.70
C GLU A 51 -16.35 27.37 2.32
N GLN A 52 -17.41 28.22 2.34
CA GLN A 52 -18.75 27.82 1.95
C GLN A 52 -18.83 27.45 0.47
N LEU A 53 -18.22 28.22 -0.43
CA LEU A 53 -18.12 27.87 -1.86
C LEU A 53 -17.47 26.48 -2.05
N GLY A 54 -16.40 26.19 -1.30
CA GLY A 54 -15.73 24.90 -1.34
C GLY A 54 -16.61 23.75 -0.84
N ILE A 55 -17.38 23.97 0.23
CA ILE A 55 -18.34 23.00 0.79
C ILE A 55 -19.47 22.73 -0.20
N ASP A 56 -20.10 23.76 -0.74
CA ASP A 56 -21.21 23.65 -1.69
C ASP A 56 -20.78 22.92 -2.97
N PHE A 57 -19.58 23.25 -3.49
CA PHE A 57 -19.01 22.56 -4.63
C PHE A 57 -18.80 21.06 -4.36
N VAL A 58 -18.23 20.71 -3.21
CA VAL A 58 -17.97 19.32 -2.83
C VAL A 58 -19.26 18.55 -2.63
N GLN A 59 -20.29 19.19 -2.07
CA GLN A 59 -21.59 18.58 -1.89
C GLN A 59 -22.30 18.33 -3.23
N GLU A 60 -22.28 19.32 -4.14
CA GLU A 60 -22.99 19.23 -5.41
C GLU A 60 -22.30 18.27 -6.39
N PHE A 61 -20.96 18.30 -6.48
CA PHE A 61 -20.20 17.51 -7.45
C PHE A 61 -19.84 16.10 -6.97
N PHE A 62 -19.71 15.88 -5.66
CA PHE A 62 -19.24 14.61 -5.11
C PHE A 62 -20.19 13.98 -4.12
N GLY A 63 -21.31 14.65 -3.79
CA GLY A 63 -22.29 14.17 -2.83
C GLY A 63 -21.77 14.07 -1.39
N ILE A 64 -20.67 14.77 -1.07
CA ILE A 64 -20.04 14.75 0.27
C ILE A 64 -20.61 15.92 1.06
N THR A 65 -21.45 15.61 2.04
CA THR A 65 -22.11 16.62 2.89
C THR A 65 -21.21 17.06 4.05
N GLN A 66 -21.56 18.16 4.71
CA GLN A 66 -20.82 18.65 5.87
C GLN A 66 -20.84 17.64 7.04
N ASP A 67 -21.92 16.87 7.20
CA ASP A 67 -22.01 15.81 8.21
C ASP A 67 -21.03 14.67 7.95
N ASP A 68 -20.68 14.45 6.68
CA ASP A 68 -19.71 13.44 6.28
C ASP A 68 -18.27 13.77 6.72
N PHE A 69 -17.98 15.04 7.06
CA PHE A 69 -16.64 15.44 7.52
C PHE A 69 -16.30 14.88 8.90
N ALA A 70 -17.28 14.47 9.68
CA ALA A 70 -17.09 13.82 10.98
C ALA A 70 -16.80 12.32 10.88
N ARG A 71 -17.02 11.70 9.71
CA ARG A 71 -16.83 10.26 9.47
C ARG A 71 -15.56 9.94 8.68
N ILE A 72 -15.17 8.66 8.68
CA ILE A 72 -14.08 8.18 7.83
C ILE A 72 -14.60 8.01 6.41
N LEU A 73 -14.20 8.94 5.54
CA LEU A 73 -14.56 8.89 4.12
C LEU A 73 -13.72 7.82 3.37
N PRO A 74 -14.28 7.20 2.31
CA PRO A 74 -13.53 6.43 1.33
C PRO A 74 -12.33 7.21 0.78
N GLN A 75 -11.29 6.51 0.35
CA GLN A 75 -10.06 7.17 -0.12
C GLN A 75 -10.29 8.09 -1.32
N ALA A 76 -11.20 7.74 -2.22
CA ALA A 76 -11.55 8.58 -3.37
C ALA A 76 -12.17 9.91 -2.94
N GLU A 77 -13.18 9.87 -2.07
CA GLU A 77 -13.85 11.04 -1.52
C GLU A 77 -12.90 11.90 -0.69
N THR A 78 -12.03 11.27 0.11
CA THR A 78 -10.98 11.97 0.86
C THR A 78 -10.03 12.75 -0.07
N GLN A 79 -9.73 12.21 -1.25
CA GLN A 79 -8.87 12.90 -2.22
C GLN A 79 -9.56 14.10 -2.86
N GLU A 80 -10.85 13.97 -3.22
CA GLU A 80 -11.65 15.06 -3.79
C GLU A 80 -11.76 16.22 -2.77
N LEU A 81 -12.17 15.90 -1.54
CA LEU A 81 -12.29 16.89 -0.47
C LEU A 81 -10.94 17.59 -0.20
N ARG A 82 -9.83 16.84 -0.20
CA ARG A 82 -8.50 17.39 0.02
C ARG A 82 -8.10 18.42 -1.02
N VAL A 83 -8.41 18.19 -2.30
CA VAL A 83 -8.04 19.10 -3.39
C VAL A 83 -8.71 20.47 -3.22
N ILE A 84 -9.95 20.48 -2.77
CA ILE A 84 -10.72 21.72 -2.55
C ILE A 84 -10.26 22.41 -1.26
N ARG A 85 -10.11 21.67 -0.16
CA ARG A 85 -9.59 22.23 1.10
C ARG A 85 -8.20 22.86 0.95
N MET A 86 -7.37 22.30 0.07
CA MET A 86 -6.03 22.82 -0.20
C MET A 86 -6.07 24.28 -0.71
N VAL A 87 -7.12 24.68 -1.43
CA VAL A 87 -7.31 26.08 -1.88
C VAL A 87 -7.54 26.99 -0.69
N GLY A 88 -8.43 26.60 0.23
CA GLY A 88 -8.70 27.36 1.46
C GLY A 88 -7.48 27.44 2.38
N ASP A 89 -6.78 26.32 2.59
CA ASP A 89 -5.56 26.31 3.40
C ASP A 89 -4.47 27.20 2.82
N PHE A 90 -4.30 27.19 1.50
CA PHE A 90 -3.31 28.03 0.84
C PHE A 90 -3.69 29.50 0.94
N GLN A 91 -4.97 29.85 0.84
CA GLN A 91 -5.46 31.21 1.05
C GLN A 91 -5.16 31.71 2.48
N LEU A 92 -5.33 30.86 3.49
CA LEU A 92 -5.13 31.22 4.89
C LEU A 92 -3.66 31.26 5.31
N HIS A 93 -2.86 30.31 4.84
CA HIS A 93 -1.53 30.06 5.37
C HIS A 93 -0.40 30.34 4.38
N HIS A 94 -0.71 30.64 3.11
CA HIS A 94 0.26 30.75 2.01
C HIS A 94 1.23 29.56 1.93
N ALA A 95 0.76 28.40 2.39
CA ALA A 95 1.52 27.15 2.45
C ALA A 95 0.64 25.93 2.13
N VAL A 96 1.21 24.95 1.43
CA VAL A 96 0.57 23.68 1.21
C VAL A 96 0.85 22.77 2.39
N LEU A 97 -0.16 22.48 3.18
CA LEU A 97 -0.07 21.52 4.27
C LEU A 97 0.04 20.10 3.68
N ARG A 98 1.25 19.56 3.65
CA ARG A 98 1.60 18.31 2.94
C ARG A 98 0.87 17.05 3.42
N ARG A 99 0.34 17.06 4.63
CA ARG A 99 -0.52 15.99 5.17
C ARG A 99 -1.47 16.60 6.18
N TYR A 100 -2.76 16.49 5.94
CA TYR A 100 -3.63 16.21 7.06
C TYR A 100 -3.17 14.85 7.58
N LEU A 101 -2.32 14.86 8.58
CA LEU A 101 -2.24 13.74 9.46
C LEU A 101 -3.70 13.51 9.83
N LYS A 102 -4.27 12.36 9.51
CA LYS A 102 -5.43 11.91 10.25
C LYS A 102 -5.00 12.07 11.68
N HIS A 103 -5.50 13.09 12.37
CA HIS A 103 -5.35 13.20 13.80
C HIS A 103 -6.07 11.96 14.35
N ARG A 104 -5.35 10.88 14.38
CA ARG A 104 -5.47 9.97 15.46
C ARG A 104 -4.95 10.82 16.61
N GLU A 105 -5.83 11.26 17.48
CA GLU A 105 -5.40 11.70 18.80
C GLU A 105 -4.53 10.56 19.28
N ILE A 106 -3.23 10.80 19.29
CA ILE A 106 -2.29 9.85 19.86
C ILE A 106 -2.43 10.13 21.34
N LEU A 107 -3.40 9.47 21.96
CA LEU A 107 -3.61 9.45 23.39
C LEU A 107 -2.47 8.68 24.10
N SER A 108 -1.34 8.51 23.42
CA SER A 108 -0.19 7.79 23.92
C SER A 108 0.44 8.58 25.05
N THR A 109 0.31 8.08 26.27
CA THR A 109 1.07 8.57 27.41
C THR A 109 2.57 8.41 27.15
N PRO A 110 3.45 9.17 27.84
CA PRO A 110 4.89 8.98 27.72
C PRO A 110 5.31 7.51 27.96
N PHE A 111 4.64 6.82 28.89
CA PHE A 111 4.85 5.40 29.17
C PHE A 111 4.54 4.53 27.94
N PHE A 112 3.40 4.73 27.27
CA PHE A 112 3.05 3.94 26.08
C PHE A 112 3.98 4.20 24.89
N LEU A 113 4.47 5.43 24.75
CA LEU A 113 5.48 5.76 23.72
C LEU A 113 6.79 5.01 23.99
N GLU A 114 7.26 4.98 25.24
CA GLU A 114 8.43 4.23 25.66
C GLU A 114 8.24 2.72 25.41
N MET A 115 7.11 2.16 25.83
CA MET A 115 6.82 0.74 25.63
C MET A 115 6.78 0.35 24.15
N ARG A 116 6.25 1.21 23.31
CA ARG A 116 6.25 1.01 21.86
C ARG A 116 7.67 0.94 21.31
N GLN A 117 8.55 1.83 21.73
CA GLN A 117 9.93 1.85 21.30
C GLN A 117 10.68 0.61 21.80
N ARG A 118 10.59 0.29 23.09
CA ARG A 118 11.21 -0.90 23.69
C ARG A 118 10.75 -2.19 23.02
N PHE A 119 9.47 -2.31 22.71
CA PHE A 119 8.94 -3.47 21.99
C PHE A 119 9.46 -3.55 20.55
N GLN A 120 9.60 -2.43 19.87
CA GLN A 120 10.23 -2.40 18.54
C GLN A 120 11.68 -2.90 18.59
N GLU A 121 12.46 -2.42 19.55
CA GLU A 121 13.86 -2.86 19.74
C GLU A 121 13.94 -4.34 20.09
N HIS A 122 13.03 -4.83 20.98
CA HIS A 122 12.92 -6.24 21.30
C HIS A 122 12.64 -7.10 20.06
N CYS A 123 11.69 -6.70 19.22
CA CYS A 123 11.40 -7.40 17.98
C CYS A 123 12.60 -7.45 17.03
N MET A 124 13.35 -6.36 16.93
CA MET A 124 14.58 -6.31 16.12
C MET A 124 15.65 -7.24 16.69
N LYS A 125 15.89 -7.23 18.01
CA LYS A 125 16.82 -8.15 18.69
C LYS A 125 16.46 -9.62 18.50
N LYS A 126 15.15 -9.94 18.41
CA LYS A 126 14.64 -11.29 18.10
C LYS A 126 14.81 -11.69 16.62
N GLY A 127 15.34 -10.82 15.78
CA GLY A 127 15.57 -11.09 14.36
C GLY A 127 14.29 -11.09 13.50
N TYR A 128 13.20 -10.49 13.95
CA TYR A 128 12.01 -10.34 13.10
C TYR A 128 12.28 -9.40 11.94
N SER A 129 11.67 -9.68 10.79
CA SER A 129 11.76 -8.79 9.64
C SER A 129 11.15 -7.42 9.97
N GLN A 130 11.64 -6.36 9.30
CA GLN A 130 11.12 -5.01 9.48
C GLN A 130 9.60 -4.93 9.28
N VAL A 131 9.05 -5.67 8.30
CA VAL A 131 7.61 -5.76 8.05
C VAL A 131 6.87 -6.41 9.22
N THR A 132 7.40 -7.51 9.77
CA THR A 132 6.82 -8.20 10.93
C THR A 132 6.86 -7.32 12.16
N THR A 133 8.02 -6.70 12.44
CA THR A 133 8.20 -5.75 13.54
C THR A 133 7.20 -4.59 13.43
N GLY A 134 7.14 -3.94 12.26
CA GLY A 134 6.19 -2.84 12.04
C GLY A 134 4.73 -3.25 12.22
N HIS A 135 4.38 -4.48 11.84
CA HIS A 135 3.04 -5.02 12.05
C HIS A 135 2.75 -5.25 13.54
N TYR A 136 3.67 -5.88 14.27
CA TYR A 136 3.53 -6.13 15.70
C TYR A 136 3.41 -4.82 16.51
N VAL A 137 4.30 -3.87 16.26
CA VAL A 137 4.28 -2.55 16.91
C VAL A 137 2.98 -1.80 16.60
N LYS A 138 2.51 -1.85 15.36
CA LYS A 138 1.26 -1.20 14.97
C LYS A 138 0.05 -1.78 15.72
N GLN A 139 -0.03 -3.10 15.85
CA GLN A 139 -1.16 -3.74 16.51
C GLN A 139 -1.13 -3.52 18.03
N SER A 140 0.04 -3.55 18.67
CA SER A 140 0.19 -3.22 20.08
C SER A 140 -0.11 -1.75 20.35
N SER A 141 0.24 -0.83 19.44
CA SER A 141 -0.14 0.58 19.54
C SER A 141 -1.65 0.78 19.55
N TYR A 142 -2.40 -0.02 18.80
CA TYR A 142 -3.87 0.06 18.83
C TYR A 142 -4.46 -0.35 20.18
N LEU A 143 -3.87 -1.34 20.85
CA LEU A 143 -4.27 -1.69 22.21
C LEU A 143 -3.90 -0.55 23.18
N MET A 144 -2.68 -0.02 23.12
CA MET A 144 -2.23 1.06 24.00
C MET A 144 -3.09 2.32 23.82
N ASP A 145 -3.41 2.70 22.58
CA ASP A 145 -4.34 3.81 22.28
C ASP A 145 -5.75 3.55 22.89
N TYR A 146 -6.22 2.30 22.81
CA TYR A 146 -7.50 1.91 23.42
C TYR A 146 -7.47 2.03 24.95
N LEU A 147 -6.42 1.54 25.59
CA LEU A 147 -6.26 1.62 27.05
C LEU A 147 -6.16 3.07 27.52
N ALA A 148 -5.39 3.90 26.82
CA ALA A 148 -5.28 5.33 27.11
C ALA A 148 -6.64 6.05 27.00
N ALA A 149 -7.43 5.72 25.96
CA ALA A 149 -8.78 6.25 25.80
C ALA A 149 -9.75 5.85 26.92
N HIS A 150 -9.43 4.79 27.69
CA HIS A 150 -10.18 4.33 28.87
C HIS A 150 -9.53 4.73 30.19
N GLY A 151 -8.67 5.76 30.18
CA GLY A 151 -8.09 6.36 31.37
C GLY A 151 -6.90 5.61 31.98
N MET A 152 -6.29 4.67 31.22
CA MET A 152 -5.06 4.01 31.65
C MET A 152 -3.84 4.80 31.23
N GLU A 153 -2.98 5.14 32.18
CA GLU A 153 -1.73 5.87 31.91
C GLU A 153 -0.53 4.94 31.73
N ASP A 154 -0.61 3.72 32.26
CA ASP A 154 0.41 2.68 32.18
C ASP A 154 -0.21 1.27 32.07
N LEU A 155 0.61 0.22 32.15
CA LEU A 155 0.18 -1.18 32.06
C LEU A 155 0.16 -1.90 33.42
N SER A 156 0.47 -1.23 34.54
CA SER A 156 0.54 -1.85 35.88
C SER A 156 -0.82 -2.35 36.35
N ALA A 157 -1.88 -1.64 35.99
CA ALA A 157 -3.27 -1.95 36.33
C ALA A 157 -4.03 -2.72 35.25
N VAL A 158 -3.36 -3.15 34.17
CA VAL A 158 -4.03 -3.88 33.08
C VAL A 158 -4.54 -5.22 33.58
N THR A 159 -5.78 -5.54 33.24
CA THR A 159 -6.43 -6.80 33.58
C THR A 159 -6.80 -7.58 32.34
N LEU A 160 -7.09 -8.88 32.51
CA LEU A 160 -7.57 -9.73 31.43
C LEU A 160 -8.90 -9.21 30.85
N GLU A 161 -9.75 -8.61 31.68
CA GLU A 161 -11.02 -7.99 31.24
C GLU A 161 -10.78 -6.80 30.30
N ASN A 162 -9.78 -5.96 30.56
CA ASN A 162 -9.40 -4.85 29.65
C ASN A 162 -8.95 -5.39 28.29
N ILE A 163 -8.19 -6.49 28.29
CA ILE A 163 -7.73 -7.14 27.06
C ILE A 163 -8.92 -7.72 26.28
N TYR A 164 -9.85 -8.38 26.96
CA TYR A 164 -11.06 -8.91 26.35
C TYR A 164 -11.99 -7.80 25.83
N ALA A 165 -12.12 -6.70 26.56
CA ALA A 165 -12.87 -5.54 26.11
C ALA A 165 -12.28 -4.98 24.80
N TYR A 166 -10.97 -4.86 24.69
CA TYR A 166 -10.31 -4.50 23.45
C TYR A 166 -10.57 -5.53 22.34
N ILE A 167 -10.45 -6.82 22.63
CA ILE A 167 -10.69 -7.89 21.63
C ILE A 167 -12.12 -7.83 21.10
N ARG A 168 -13.12 -7.50 21.92
CA ARG A 168 -14.51 -7.30 21.48
C ARG A 168 -14.66 -6.18 20.45
N THR A 169 -13.80 -5.14 20.49
CA THR A 169 -13.80 -4.08 19.47
C THR A 169 -13.36 -4.57 18.09
N LEU A 170 -12.73 -5.73 18.02
CA LEU A 170 -12.34 -6.36 16.76
C LEU A 170 -13.49 -7.18 16.10
N ALA A 171 -14.68 -7.19 16.73
CA ALA A 171 -15.88 -7.80 16.15
C ALA A 171 -16.19 -7.12 14.82
N GLY A 172 -16.40 -7.73 13.74
CA GLY A 172 -16.59 -7.16 12.41
C GLY A 172 -15.35 -7.22 11.49
N PHE A 173 -14.17 -7.50 12.05
CA PHE A 173 -13.03 -7.89 11.22
C PHE A 173 -13.12 -9.36 10.81
N THR A 174 -12.43 -9.72 9.71
CA THR A 174 -12.35 -11.13 9.31
C THR A 174 -11.60 -11.95 10.35
N TYR A 175 -11.97 -13.22 10.51
CA TYR A 175 -11.27 -14.14 11.44
C TYR A 175 -9.74 -14.12 11.26
N LYS A 176 -9.28 -14.00 10.01
CA LYS A 176 -7.85 -13.93 9.72
C LYS A 176 -7.21 -12.66 10.25
N THR A 177 -7.89 -11.53 10.16
CA THR A 177 -7.44 -10.25 10.71
C THR A 177 -7.38 -10.34 12.24
N VAL A 178 -8.42 -10.87 12.88
CA VAL A 178 -8.45 -11.05 14.34
C VAL A 178 -7.32 -11.99 14.80
N GLU A 179 -7.10 -13.12 14.12
CA GLU A 179 -5.98 -14.03 14.40
C GLU A 179 -4.62 -13.32 14.36
N GLN A 180 -4.40 -12.47 13.35
CA GLN A 180 -3.17 -11.69 13.23
C GLN A 180 -3.02 -10.65 14.36
N HIS A 181 -4.10 -9.96 14.74
CA HIS A 181 -4.10 -9.06 15.89
C HIS A 181 -3.71 -9.79 17.16
N LEU A 182 -4.37 -10.91 17.45
CA LEU A 182 -4.09 -11.69 18.67
C LEU A 182 -2.67 -12.27 18.67
N CYS A 183 -2.12 -12.65 17.51
CA CYS A 183 -0.74 -13.07 17.40
C CYS A 183 0.23 -11.94 17.79
N SER A 184 -0.02 -10.74 17.33
CA SER A 184 0.79 -9.55 17.64
C SER A 184 0.69 -9.18 19.14
N LEU A 185 -0.51 -9.22 19.69
CA LEU A 185 -0.74 -8.94 21.12
C LEU A 185 -0.06 -9.98 22.03
N ARG A 186 -0.10 -11.27 21.67
CA ARG A 186 0.63 -12.29 22.42
C ARG A 186 2.14 -12.03 22.42
N ALA A 187 2.70 -11.61 21.28
CA ALA A 187 4.12 -11.25 21.22
C ALA A 187 4.42 -10.05 22.13
N PHE A 188 3.52 -9.07 22.17
CA PHE A 188 3.65 -7.89 23.01
C PHE A 188 3.54 -8.23 24.50
N PHE A 189 2.53 -9.00 24.92
CA PHE A 189 2.37 -9.37 26.33
C PHE A 189 3.47 -10.30 26.84
N ARG A 190 4.01 -11.19 26.00
CA ARG A 190 5.22 -11.96 26.35
C ARG A 190 6.42 -11.06 26.60
N PHE A 191 6.58 -10.03 25.77
CA PHE A 191 7.62 -9.03 25.99
C PHE A 191 7.41 -8.31 27.33
N LEU A 192 6.21 -7.82 27.61
CA LEU A 192 5.90 -7.13 28.87
C LEU A 192 6.15 -8.01 30.10
N TYR A 193 5.77 -9.28 30.03
CA TYR A 193 6.00 -10.25 31.10
C TYR A 193 7.50 -10.55 31.28
N GLN A 194 8.24 -10.74 30.20
CA GLN A 194 9.70 -10.97 30.24
C GLN A 194 10.49 -9.79 30.80
N GLU A 195 10.02 -8.57 30.55
CA GLU A 195 10.60 -7.33 31.08
C GLU A 195 10.11 -6.99 32.51
N GLY A 196 9.24 -7.80 33.08
CA GLY A 196 8.69 -7.57 34.43
C GLY A 196 7.74 -6.36 34.56
N ILE A 197 7.22 -5.87 33.41
CA ILE A 197 6.28 -4.73 33.35
C ILE A 197 4.89 -5.16 33.83
N VAL A 198 4.51 -6.40 33.47
CA VAL A 198 3.30 -7.04 33.99
C VAL A 198 3.67 -8.30 34.76
N THR A 199 2.91 -8.61 35.81
CA THR A 199 3.17 -9.76 36.71
C THR A 199 2.51 -11.05 36.24
N VAL A 200 1.57 -10.95 35.28
CA VAL A 200 0.78 -12.08 34.75
C VAL A 200 1.14 -12.30 33.28
N ASP A 201 1.31 -13.56 32.91
CA ASP A 201 1.48 -13.91 31.47
C ASP A 201 0.12 -13.91 30.74
N PHE A 202 -0.35 -12.72 30.40
CA PHE A 202 -1.60 -12.55 29.64
C PHE A 202 -1.56 -13.23 28.27
N ALA A 203 -0.39 -13.51 27.73
CA ALA A 203 -0.28 -14.17 26.42
C ALA A 203 -0.80 -15.62 26.46
N ALA A 204 -0.69 -16.29 27.61
CA ALA A 204 -1.22 -17.64 27.81
C ALA A 204 -2.75 -17.66 27.92
N GLU A 205 -3.32 -16.61 28.55
CA GLU A 205 -4.76 -16.50 28.83
C GLU A 205 -5.58 -15.98 27.63
N MET A 206 -4.92 -15.45 26.61
CA MET A 206 -5.61 -14.88 25.44
C MET A 206 -6.29 -15.97 24.59
N PRO A 207 -7.52 -15.71 24.09
CA PRO A 207 -8.27 -16.69 23.31
C PRO A 207 -7.56 -17.05 22.00
N MET A 208 -7.53 -18.32 21.67
CA MET A 208 -7.03 -18.80 20.38
C MET A 208 -8.15 -18.75 19.34
N VAL A 209 -8.08 -17.78 18.43
CA VAL A 209 -8.92 -17.74 17.26
C VAL A 209 -8.16 -18.41 16.12
N LYS A 210 -8.62 -19.58 15.69
CA LYS A 210 -8.10 -20.26 14.50
C LYS A 210 -9.02 -19.91 13.33
N ALA A 211 -8.52 -19.13 12.39
CA ALA A 211 -9.22 -18.98 11.12
C ALA A 211 -9.32 -20.36 10.45
N ARG A 212 -10.54 -20.78 10.08
CA ARG A 212 -10.71 -22.01 9.29
C ARG A 212 -9.83 -21.89 8.04
N LYS A 213 -8.92 -22.85 7.87
CA LYS A 213 -8.12 -22.94 6.66
C LYS A 213 -9.09 -23.19 5.50
N GLN A 214 -9.12 -22.25 4.55
CA GLN A 214 -9.81 -22.38 3.25
C GLN A 214 -11.34 -22.52 3.31
N THR A 215 -12.02 -21.44 3.69
CA THR A 215 -13.47 -21.31 3.44
C THR A 215 -13.77 -20.75 2.04
N ALA A 216 -12.78 -20.22 1.33
CA ALA A 216 -12.94 -19.75 -0.03
C ALA A 216 -12.14 -20.62 -1.01
N ILE A 217 -12.78 -21.04 -2.09
CA ILE A 217 -12.09 -21.67 -3.22
C ILE A 217 -11.06 -20.67 -3.75
N PRO A 218 -9.77 -21.03 -3.86
CA PRO A 218 -8.77 -20.13 -4.44
C PRO A 218 -9.22 -19.70 -5.83
N SER A 219 -9.23 -18.41 -6.10
CA SER A 219 -9.50 -17.93 -7.46
C SER A 219 -8.35 -18.38 -8.36
N VAL A 220 -8.63 -19.25 -9.29
CA VAL A 220 -7.66 -19.77 -10.26
C VAL A 220 -7.80 -18.95 -11.54
N TRP A 221 -6.66 -18.62 -12.14
CA TRP A 221 -6.62 -18.03 -13.47
C TRP A 221 -6.84 -19.15 -14.51
N THR A 222 -7.79 -18.97 -15.40
CA THR A 222 -7.92 -19.86 -16.55
C THR A 222 -6.82 -19.57 -17.56
N HIS A 223 -6.52 -20.54 -18.43
CA HIS A 223 -5.54 -20.37 -19.50
C HIS A 223 -5.93 -19.19 -20.42
N GLU A 224 -7.20 -19.08 -20.76
CA GLU A 224 -7.72 -18.00 -21.61
C GLU A 224 -7.62 -16.63 -20.95
N GLU A 225 -7.86 -16.54 -19.66
CA GLU A 225 -7.70 -15.27 -18.92
C GLU A 225 -6.23 -14.83 -18.88
N LEU A 226 -5.31 -15.76 -18.66
CA LEU A 226 -3.87 -15.46 -18.71
C LEU A 226 -3.42 -15.04 -20.08
N LYS A 227 -3.89 -15.71 -21.12
CA LYS A 227 -3.60 -15.36 -22.51
C LYS A 227 -4.10 -13.94 -22.82
N ARG A 228 -5.33 -13.60 -22.41
CA ARG A 228 -5.88 -12.25 -22.54
C ARG A 228 -5.09 -11.23 -21.73
N LEU A 229 -4.75 -11.54 -20.47
CA LEU A 229 -3.96 -10.66 -19.60
C LEU A 229 -2.61 -10.32 -20.25
N ILE A 230 -1.89 -11.33 -20.70
CA ILE A 230 -0.58 -11.18 -21.36
C ILE A 230 -0.72 -10.45 -22.69
N GLY A 231 -1.74 -10.76 -23.47
CA GLY A 231 -2.02 -10.12 -24.76
C GLY A 231 -2.42 -8.64 -24.65
N ALA A 232 -2.95 -8.21 -23.49
CA ALA A 232 -3.31 -6.81 -23.25
C ALA A 232 -2.09 -5.90 -22.94
N ILE A 233 -0.89 -6.48 -22.84
CA ILE A 233 0.33 -5.74 -22.54
C ILE A 233 0.90 -5.17 -23.85
N ASP A 234 0.97 -3.85 -23.93
CA ASP A 234 1.62 -3.16 -25.05
C ASP A 234 3.15 -3.33 -24.96
N ARG A 235 3.69 -4.30 -25.68
CA ARG A 235 5.13 -4.57 -25.75
C ARG A 235 5.90 -3.58 -26.62
N GLY A 236 5.24 -2.70 -27.32
CA GLY A 236 5.86 -1.59 -28.04
C GLY A 236 6.40 -0.51 -27.09
N SER A 237 5.79 -0.34 -25.93
CA SER A 237 6.21 0.66 -24.95
C SER A 237 7.30 0.14 -23.99
N PRO A 238 8.25 0.99 -23.56
CA PRO A 238 9.27 0.64 -22.57
C PRO A 238 8.70 0.07 -21.26
N LYS A 239 7.63 0.69 -20.76
CA LYS A 239 6.93 0.22 -19.56
C LYS A 239 6.26 -1.13 -19.80
N GLY A 240 5.65 -1.34 -20.96
CA GLY A 240 5.00 -2.60 -21.29
C GLY A 240 5.99 -3.75 -21.40
N LYS A 241 7.18 -3.53 -21.95
CA LYS A 241 8.26 -4.55 -21.97
C LYS A 241 8.64 -4.98 -20.56
N ARG A 242 8.79 -4.03 -19.62
CA ARG A 242 9.03 -4.32 -18.19
C ARG A 242 7.90 -5.15 -17.59
N ASP A 243 6.67 -4.69 -17.76
CA ASP A 243 5.50 -5.28 -17.15
C ASP A 243 5.25 -6.69 -17.68
N TYR A 244 5.51 -6.90 -18.99
CA TYR A 244 5.47 -8.21 -19.62
C TYR A 244 6.49 -9.18 -19.01
N ALA A 245 7.75 -8.78 -18.86
CA ALA A 245 8.78 -9.60 -18.25
C ALA A 245 8.45 -9.95 -16.78
N ILE A 246 7.96 -8.99 -16.00
CA ILE A 246 7.55 -9.20 -14.60
C ILE A 246 6.42 -10.23 -14.52
N ILE A 247 5.36 -10.07 -15.32
CA ILE A 247 4.20 -10.99 -15.32
C ILE A 247 4.63 -12.38 -15.77
N LEU A 248 5.45 -12.46 -16.80
CA LEU A 248 5.92 -13.73 -17.35
C LEU A 248 6.77 -14.51 -16.34
N ILE A 249 7.68 -13.84 -15.63
CA ILE A 249 8.46 -14.44 -14.53
C ILE A 249 7.52 -14.98 -13.43
N ALA A 250 6.50 -14.22 -13.05
CA ALA A 250 5.53 -14.67 -12.05
C ALA A 250 4.74 -15.91 -12.50
N CYS A 251 4.29 -15.92 -13.75
CA CYS A 251 3.49 -17.02 -14.31
C CYS A 251 4.31 -18.28 -14.60
N ARG A 252 5.55 -18.13 -15.11
CA ARG A 252 6.36 -19.25 -15.58
C ARG A 252 7.25 -19.84 -14.49
N LEU A 253 7.83 -18.97 -13.66
CA LEU A 253 8.78 -19.37 -12.62
C LEU A 253 8.17 -19.35 -11.22
N GLY A 254 6.95 -18.84 -11.06
CA GLY A 254 6.27 -18.80 -9.77
C GLY A 254 6.94 -17.95 -8.69
N LEU A 255 7.77 -16.96 -9.06
CA LEU A 255 8.50 -16.12 -8.11
C LEU A 255 7.55 -15.23 -7.30
N ARG A 256 7.94 -14.94 -6.06
CA ARG A 256 7.23 -13.95 -5.25
C ARG A 256 7.49 -12.54 -5.78
N CYS A 257 6.52 -11.65 -5.59
CA CYS A 257 6.66 -10.25 -5.98
C CYS A 257 7.94 -9.60 -5.41
N THR A 258 8.27 -9.85 -4.16
CA THR A 258 9.50 -9.36 -3.51
C THR A 258 10.77 -9.90 -4.18
N ASP A 259 10.77 -11.17 -4.56
CA ASP A 259 11.90 -11.78 -5.23
C ASP A 259 12.07 -11.17 -6.64
N ILE A 260 10.98 -11.03 -7.41
CA ILE A 260 11.00 -10.39 -8.74
C ILE A 260 11.55 -8.97 -8.68
N LYS A 261 11.07 -8.16 -7.71
CA LYS A 261 11.55 -6.77 -7.53
C LYS A 261 13.05 -6.72 -7.18
N GLY A 262 13.52 -7.70 -6.43
CA GLY A 262 14.89 -7.81 -5.98
C GLY A 262 15.86 -8.42 -7.00
N LEU A 263 15.38 -8.89 -8.16
CA LEU A 263 16.26 -9.48 -9.18
C LEU A 263 17.31 -8.48 -9.67
N ARG A 264 18.56 -8.92 -9.66
CA ARG A 264 19.70 -8.16 -10.15
C ARG A 264 20.22 -8.73 -11.46
N LEU A 265 21.04 -7.93 -12.16
CA LEU A 265 21.69 -8.38 -13.40
C LEU A 265 22.55 -9.63 -13.18
N GLU A 266 23.26 -9.71 -12.06
CA GLU A 266 24.11 -10.82 -11.67
C GLU A 266 23.36 -12.14 -11.40
N ASN A 267 22.02 -12.06 -11.14
CA ASN A 267 21.22 -13.27 -10.90
C ASN A 267 20.98 -14.11 -12.17
N PHE A 268 21.21 -13.54 -13.35
CA PHE A 268 20.98 -14.21 -14.63
C PHE A 268 22.27 -14.80 -15.17
N ASN A 269 22.45 -16.09 -15.04
CA ASN A 269 23.51 -16.82 -15.74
C ASN A 269 23.02 -17.20 -17.14
N TRP A 270 23.35 -16.33 -18.10
CA TRP A 270 22.91 -16.48 -19.48
C TRP A 270 23.57 -17.68 -20.18
N ALA A 271 24.82 -17.99 -19.83
CA ALA A 271 25.57 -19.10 -20.44
C ALA A 271 24.95 -20.45 -20.05
N GLU A 272 24.65 -20.63 -18.77
CA GLU A 272 24.04 -21.85 -18.24
C GLU A 272 22.53 -21.85 -18.31
N LYS A 273 21.91 -20.75 -18.77
CA LYS A 273 20.45 -20.56 -18.82
C LYS A 273 19.80 -20.80 -17.46
N LYS A 274 20.35 -20.19 -16.41
CA LYS A 274 19.89 -20.31 -15.04
C LYS A 274 19.59 -18.96 -14.43
N LEU A 275 18.64 -18.95 -13.49
CA LEU A 275 18.32 -17.82 -12.63
C LEU A 275 18.66 -18.20 -11.19
N CYS A 276 19.68 -17.56 -10.61
CA CYS A 276 20.22 -17.86 -9.28
C CYS A 276 20.01 -16.66 -8.35
N PHE A 277 19.31 -16.83 -7.25
CA PHE A 277 19.05 -15.76 -6.30
C PHE A 277 18.73 -16.30 -4.91
N VAL A 278 18.82 -15.46 -3.88
CA VAL A 278 18.41 -15.78 -2.51
C VAL A 278 16.99 -15.27 -2.29
N GLN A 279 16.08 -16.17 -1.90
CA GLN A 279 14.70 -15.80 -1.63
C GLN A 279 14.60 -14.78 -0.50
N SER A 280 13.88 -13.69 -0.72
CA SER A 280 13.74 -12.58 0.24
C SER A 280 13.10 -13.03 1.56
N LYS A 281 12.10 -13.92 1.51
CA LYS A 281 11.32 -14.36 2.68
C LYS A 281 11.98 -15.48 3.47
N THR A 282 12.53 -16.49 2.81
CA THR A 282 13.06 -17.72 3.45
C THR A 282 14.56 -17.71 3.60
N LYS A 283 15.25 -16.75 2.96
CA LYS A 283 16.70 -16.63 2.91
C LYS A 283 17.41 -17.86 2.34
N GLN A 284 16.66 -18.70 1.61
CA GLN A 284 17.20 -19.89 0.96
C GLN A 284 17.73 -19.55 -0.45
N PRO A 285 18.87 -20.08 -0.86
CA PRO A 285 19.32 -19.98 -2.23
C PRO A 285 18.35 -20.75 -3.15
N MET A 286 18.11 -20.19 -4.32
CA MET A 286 17.23 -20.76 -5.33
C MET A 286 17.92 -20.72 -6.68
N GLU A 287 17.92 -21.86 -7.36
CA GLU A 287 18.36 -21.99 -8.74
C GLU A 287 17.16 -22.50 -9.57
N LEU A 288 16.85 -21.82 -10.65
CA LEU A 288 15.75 -22.14 -11.54
C LEU A 288 16.24 -22.12 -12.99
N PRO A 289 15.70 -23.00 -13.86
CA PRO A 289 15.99 -22.93 -15.30
C PRO A 289 15.41 -21.62 -15.87
N LEU A 290 16.21 -20.90 -16.62
CA LEU A 290 15.78 -19.73 -17.38
C LEU A 290 15.09 -20.19 -18.66
N VAL A 291 13.77 -20.30 -18.62
CA VAL A 291 12.99 -20.69 -19.80
C VAL A 291 13.11 -19.65 -20.91
N PRO A 292 13.15 -20.06 -22.18
CA PRO A 292 13.46 -19.16 -23.31
C PRO A 292 12.56 -17.91 -23.39
N ASP A 293 11.26 -18.07 -23.20
CA ASP A 293 10.30 -16.96 -23.26
C ASP A 293 10.55 -15.89 -22.20
N VAL A 294 10.89 -16.30 -20.96
CA VAL A 294 11.29 -15.39 -19.89
C VAL A 294 12.62 -14.71 -20.20
N GLY A 295 13.61 -15.49 -20.67
CA GLY A 295 14.92 -14.94 -21.05
C GLY A 295 14.80 -13.87 -22.11
N TRP A 296 14.07 -14.13 -23.19
CA TRP A 296 13.86 -13.15 -24.25
C TRP A 296 13.07 -11.93 -23.79
N ALA A 297 12.07 -12.09 -22.94
CA ALA A 297 11.32 -10.95 -22.38
C ALA A 297 12.21 -10.03 -21.54
N VAL A 298 13.10 -10.61 -20.74
CA VAL A 298 14.07 -9.84 -19.93
C VAL A 298 15.09 -9.14 -20.83
N ILE A 299 15.63 -9.81 -21.85
CA ILE A 299 16.57 -9.20 -22.83
C ILE A 299 15.90 -8.05 -23.57
N ASP A 300 14.66 -8.24 -24.06
CA ASP A 300 13.90 -7.19 -24.77
C ASP A 300 13.71 -5.95 -23.88
N TYR A 301 13.36 -6.18 -22.59
CA TYR A 301 13.28 -5.09 -21.64
C TYR A 301 14.63 -4.40 -21.39
N LEU A 302 15.69 -5.14 -21.14
CA LEU A 302 17.01 -4.58 -20.87
C LEU A 302 17.55 -3.77 -22.04
N LYS A 303 17.36 -4.24 -23.25
CA LYS A 303 17.87 -3.57 -24.48
C LYS A 303 17.02 -2.37 -24.91
N TYR A 304 15.70 -2.49 -24.83
CA TYR A 304 14.80 -1.56 -25.50
C TYR A 304 13.75 -0.90 -24.58
N GLY A 305 13.69 -1.30 -23.32
CA GLY A 305 12.68 -0.78 -22.38
C GLY A 305 13.25 -0.18 -21.11
N ARG A 306 14.38 -0.65 -20.64
CA ARG A 306 14.93 -0.21 -19.35
C ARG A 306 15.50 1.21 -19.45
N PRO A 307 15.11 2.15 -18.56
CA PRO A 307 15.74 3.46 -18.47
C PRO A 307 17.27 3.33 -18.26
N LYS A 308 18.02 4.25 -18.85
CA LYS A 308 19.49 4.31 -18.69
C LYS A 308 19.79 4.87 -17.29
N VAL A 309 19.91 3.97 -16.32
CA VAL A 309 20.23 4.31 -14.92
C VAL A 309 21.26 3.34 -14.37
N GLU A 310 22.12 3.85 -13.53
CA GLU A 310 23.08 3.04 -12.77
C GLU A 310 22.33 2.35 -11.62
N SER A 311 21.91 1.14 -11.84
CA SER A 311 21.22 0.32 -10.85
C SER A 311 21.51 -1.15 -11.10
N PRO A 312 21.87 -1.93 -10.08
CA PRO A 312 22.09 -3.37 -10.21
C PRO A 312 20.80 -4.15 -10.45
N TYR A 313 19.66 -3.55 -10.16
CA TYR A 313 18.34 -4.21 -10.31
C TYR A 313 17.90 -4.24 -11.77
N ILE A 314 17.33 -5.37 -12.18
CA ILE A 314 16.74 -5.53 -13.52
C ILE A 314 15.57 -4.57 -13.68
N PHE A 315 14.62 -4.62 -12.74
CA PHE A 315 13.37 -3.86 -12.85
C PHE A 315 13.45 -2.57 -12.05
N VAL A 316 13.19 -1.47 -12.74
CA VAL A 316 13.12 -0.13 -12.15
C VAL A 316 11.79 0.53 -12.45
N ARG A 317 11.44 1.56 -11.70
CA ARG A 317 10.25 2.38 -11.96
C ARG A 317 10.43 3.15 -13.28
N HIS A 318 9.36 3.28 -14.05
CA HIS A 318 9.33 4.09 -15.29
C HIS A 318 8.79 5.49 -15.01
N MET A 319 9.21 6.07 -13.91
CA MET A 319 8.92 7.43 -13.48
C MET A 319 10.18 7.99 -12.82
N ALA A 320 10.59 9.19 -13.23
CA ALA A 320 11.76 9.84 -12.64
C ALA A 320 11.63 9.90 -11.11
N PRO A 321 12.71 9.64 -10.40
CA PRO A 321 14.10 9.44 -10.81
C PRO A 321 14.47 7.97 -11.16
N PHE A 322 13.55 7.17 -11.66
CA PHE A 322 13.74 5.78 -12.13
C PHE A 322 14.35 4.82 -11.10
N LEU A 323 14.01 5.02 -9.84
CA LEU A 323 14.50 4.20 -8.73
C LEU A 323 14.06 2.74 -8.84
N PRO A 324 14.75 1.82 -8.20
CA PRO A 324 14.25 0.46 -7.98
C PRO A 324 12.89 0.46 -7.29
N PHE A 325 12.16 -0.64 -7.39
CA PHE A 325 10.93 -0.81 -6.64
C PHE A 325 11.21 -0.84 -5.13
N SER A 326 10.42 -0.10 -4.36
CA SER A 326 10.48 -0.10 -2.89
C SER A 326 9.78 -1.32 -2.29
N GLU A 327 9.96 -1.55 -1.00
CA GLU A 327 9.24 -2.62 -0.28
C GLU A 327 7.72 -2.48 -0.40
N GLY A 328 7.19 -1.26 -0.35
CA GLY A 328 5.76 -0.98 -0.46
C GLY A 328 5.16 -1.15 -1.86
N ASP A 329 5.98 -1.35 -2.90
CA ASP A 329 5.49 -1.58 -4.25
C ASP A 329 5.05 -3.04 -4.43
N HIS A 330 3.78 -3.33 -4.23
CA HIS A 330 3.25 -4.70 -4.32
C HIS A 330 2.95 -5.17 -5.75
N LEU A 331 3.14 -4.34 -6.76
CA LEU A 331 2.82 -4.58 -8.17
C LEU A 331 1.36 -5.03 -8.45
N ASN A 332 0.49 -4.93 -7.45
CA ASN A 332 -0.92 -5.31 -7.58
C ASN A 332 -1.67 -4.39 -8.54
N GLN A 333 -1.28 -3.09 -8.58
CA GLN A 333 -1.86 -2.13 -9.51
C GLN A 333 -1.54 -2.47 -10.96
N LEU A 334 -0.37 -3.08 -11.21
CA LEU A 334 0.03 -3.56 -12.51
C LEU A 334 -0.94 -4.64 -13.00
N ILE A 335 -1.18 -5.68 -12.20
CA ILE A 335 -2.12 -6.74 -12.55
C ILE A 335 -3.53 -6.19 -12.75
N LYS A 336 -4.01 -5.33 -11.82
CA LYS A 336 -5.34 -4.71 -11.94
C LYS A 336 -5.49 -3.92 -13.24
N ALA A 337 -4.49 -3.14 -13.62
CA ALA A 337 -4.53 -2.35 -14.85
C ALA A 337 -4.66 -3.23 -16.10
N TYR A 338 -3.93 -4.33 -16.15
CA TYR A 338 -4.02 -5.26 -17.28
C TYR A 338 -5.28 -6.14 -17.25
N MET A 339 -5.83 -6.46 -16.07
CA MET A 339 -7.15 -7.09 -15.97
C MET A 339 -8.23 -6.22 -16.62
N VAL A 340 -8.24 -4.92 -16.29
CA VAL A 340 -9.20 -3.97 -16.88
C VAL A 340 -9.03 -3.91 -18.40
N LYS A 341 -7.79 -3.78 -18.91
CA LYS A 341 -7.51 -3.75 -20.34
C LYS A 341 -7.91 -5.05 -21.07
N ALA A 342 -7.78 -6.17 -20.39
CA ALA A 342 -8.13 -7.49 -20.92
C ALA A 342 -9.61 -7.84 -20.75
N HIS A 343 -10.44 -6.93 -20.22
CA HIS A 343 -11.84 -7.18 -19.87
C HIS A 343 -12.04 -8.41 -18.98
N ILE A 344 -11.12 -8.61 -17.99
CA ILE A 344 -11.21 -9.67 -17.00
C ILE A 344 -11.89 -9.11 -15.75
N PRO A 345 -12.96 -9.77 -15.23
CA PRO A 345 -13.66 -9.30 -14.04
C PRO A 345 -12.70 -9.12 -12.85
N VAL A 346 -12.73 -7.93 -12.26
CA VAL A 346 -11.85 -7.57 -11.12
C VAL A 346 -12.49 -7.95 -9.78
N SER A 347 -13.84 -8.02 -9.71
CA SER A 347 -14.58 -8.46 -8.53
C SER A 347 -14.51 -9.97 -8.36
N GLY A 348 -14.40 -10.43 -7.11
CA GLY A 348 -14.37 -11.86 -6.79
C GLY A 348 -13.06 -12.61 -7.07
N LYS A 349 -12.04 -11.95 -7.65
CA LYS A 349 -10.72 -12.55 -7.90
C LYS A 349 -9.61 -11.93 -7.04
N HIS A 350 -8.65 -12.75 -6.67
CA HIS A 350 -7.40 -12.24 -6.10
C HIS A 350 -6.59 -11.49 -7.16
N ARG A 351 -6.31 -10.21 -6.90
CA ARG A 351 -5.75 -9.23 -7.87
C ARG A 351 -4.25 -9.02 -7.68
N GLY A 352 -3.60 -9.83 -6.88
CA GLY A 352 -2.18 -9.67 -6.55
C GLY A 352 -1.29 -10.56 -7.39
N MET A 353 0.00 -10.20 -7.46
CA MET A 353 1.03 -11.03 -8.09
C MET A 353 1.04 -12.49 -7.55
N HIS A 354 0.64 -12.69 -6.29
CA HIS A 354 0.52 -14.02 -5.72
C HIS A 354 -0.48 -14.94 -6.43
N SER A 355 -1.54 -14.38 -7.03
CA SER A 355 -2.54 -15.17 -7.72
C SER A 355 -2.03 -15.79 -9.03
N LEU A 356 -0.92 -15.27 -9.57
CA LEU A 356 -0.29 -15.81 -10.78
C LEU A 356 0.65 -16.98 -10.51
N ARG A 357 1.08 -17.19 -9.25
CA ARG A 357 2.02 -18.27 -8.89
C ARG A 357 1.46 -19.68 -9.06
N PRO A 358 0.21 -20.00 -8.69
CA PRO A 358 -0.35 -21.34 -8.90
C PRO A 358 -0.34 -21.78 -10.37
N VAL A 359 -0.33 -20.84 -11.29
CA VAL A 359 -0.29 -21.08 -12.73
C VAL A 359 0.97 -21.82 -13.15
N SER A 360 2.11 -21.52 -12.54
CA SER A 360 3.38 -22.18 -12.84
C SER A 360 3.33 -23.69 -12.61
N TYR A 361 2.56 -24.15 -11.64
CA TYR A 361 2.43 -25.57 -11.33
C TYR A 361 1.48 -26.32 -12.29
N THR A 362 0.48 -25.64 -12.85
CA THR A 362 -0.52 -26.24 -13.74
C THR A 362 -0.12 -26.23 -15.21
N HIS A 363 0.80 -25.34 -15.62
CA HIS A 363 1.17 -25.15 -17.01
C HIS A 363 2.58 -25.62 -17.41
N LEU A 364 3.40 -26.04 -16.43
CA LEU A 364 4.71 -26.65 -16.71
C LEU A 364 4.62 -28.03 -17.38
N THR A 365 3.42 -28.61 -17.41
CA THR A 365 3.16 -29.96 -17.99
C THR A 365 2.57 -29.92 -19.39
N LEU A 366 2.38 -28.75 -20.01
CA LEU A 366 1.91 -28.72 -21.39
C LEU A 366 3.08 -28.95 -22.35
N PRO A 367 2.99 -29.96 -23.24
CA PRO A 367 4.01 -30.17 -24.25
C PRO A 367 4.08 -28.95 -25.18
N THR A 368 5.23 -28.35 -25.26
CA THR A 368 5.55 -27.41 -26.33
C THR A 368 5.46 -28.18 -27.66
N LYS A 369 4.40 -27.95 -28.42
CA LYS A 369 4.39 -28.24 -29.86
C LYS A 369 5.00 -27.07 -30.59
#